data_7e489129619cdfdcc4b8c379bb62e59f
#
_entry.id   7e489129619cdfdcc4b8c379bb62e59f
#
_cell.length_a   1.000
_cell.length_b   1.000
_cell.length_c   1.000
_cell.angle_alpha   90.00
_cell.angle_beta   90.00
_cell.angle_gamma   90.00
#
_symmetry.space_group_name_H-M   'P 1'
#
loop_
_entity.id
_entity.type
_entity.pdbx_description
1 polymer ?
#
loop_
_entity_poly.entity_id
_entity_poly.type
_entity_poly.pdbx_seq_one_letter_code
_entity_poly.pdbx_strand_id
1 'polypeptide(L)'
;MSVTSIVEGAGPRVPVLRRVRDEDGGDRPPPEHTVLGRSASIMQAFNGAQQVLSLADLNKRTRLPKSTLHRLVDQLCQVGWLERDHGGYRVGLRMFELGTLAVEGNRLHEAAFPHLQALASRTGMAAQLAILDHAEVVYLERIVVGPIRLPTRRGGRKPAYCTALGKAMAAYDADAIHAVISAPMPRKTTKTITEPVALWSELKRVRENGVAFDRGEAYEELVCVAAPIRGTGHPIGAVSVTGPAGRMRWGVVTEAVRSTAAAIWNANLSLRGAPTRRC
;
A
#
# COMPACT_ATOMS: atom_id res chain seq x y z
N MET A 1 -19.89 42.62 -18.34
CA MET A 1 -20.51 41.71 -17.35
C MET A 1 -19.57 40.54 -17.19
N SER A 2 -18.81 40.56 -16.11
CA SER A 2 -17.71 39.63 -15.84
C SER A 2 -18.26 38.41 -15.10
N VAL A 3 -18.10 37.21 -15.63
CA VAL A 3 -18.49 35.97 -14.94
C VAL A 3 -17.25 35.48 -14.19
N THR A 4 -17.28 35.66 -12.88
CA THR A 4 -16.26 35.17 -11.95
C THR A 4 -16.42 33.66 -11.79
N SER A 5 -15.49 32.91 -12.34
CA SER A 5 -15.36 31.45 -12.15
C SER A 5 -14.87 31.20 -10.72
N ILE A 6 -15.71 30.59 -9.89
CA ILE A 6 -15.35 30.08 -8.56
C ILE A 6 -14.60 28.77 -8.75
N VAL A 7 -13.29 28.80 -8.52
CA VAL A 7 -12.46 27.59 -8.39
C VAL A 7 -12.68 27.05 -6.99
N GLU A 8 -13.49 26.01 -6.85
CA GLU A 8 -13.67 25.29 -5.59
C GLU A 8 -12.39 24.56 -5.18
N GLY A 9 -12.02 24.80 -3.93
CA GLY A 9 -10.74 24.42 -3.35
C GLY A 9 -10.48 22.90 -3.27
N ALA A 10 -9.29 22.54 -3.65
CA ALA A 10 -8.71 21.22 -3.40
C ALA A 10 -8.60 20.98 -1.89
N GLY A 11 -9.32 20.00 -1.35
CA GLY A 11 -9.19 19.57 0.05
C GLY A 11 -7.78 19.10 0.37
N PRO A 12 -7.36 19.14 1.65
CA PRO A 12 -6.00 18.81 2.07
C PRO A 12 -5.67 17.36 1.69
N ARG A 13 -4.65 17.21 0.87
CA ARG A 13 -4.09 15.92 0.46
C ARG A 13 -3.45 15.27 1.68
N VAL A 14 -3.78 13.99 1.95
CA VAL A 14 -2.95 13.14 2.82
C VAL A 14 -1.54 13.19 2.23
N PRO A 15 -0.48 13.42 3.02
CA PRO A 15 0.87 13.41 2.48
C PRO A 15 1.21 11.98 2.01
N VAL A 16 0.88 11.70 0.77
CA VAL A 16 1.53 10.63 0.01
C VAL A 16 2.97 11.09 -0.08
N LEU A 17 3.91 10.27 0.34
CA LEU A 17 5.33 10.52 0.16
C LEU A 17 5.60 10.69 -1.34
N ARG A 18 5.35 11.90 -1.85
CA ARG A 18 5.74 12.27 -3.21
C ARG A 18 7.26 12.26 -3.23
N ARG A 19 7.82 11.48 -4.15
CA ARG A 19 9.17 11.80 -4.62
C ARG A 19 9.09 13.23 -5.13
N VAL A 20 9.78 14.14 -4.45
CA VAL A 20 9.97 15.51 -4.89
C VAL A 20 10.60 15.39 -6.28
N ARG A 21 9.91 15.86 -7.31
CA ARG A 21 10.55 16.12 -8.60
C ARG A 21 11.40 17.35 -8.36
N ASP A 22 12.72 17.15 -8.39
CA ASP A 22 13.65 18.28 -8.43
C ASP A 22 13.45 18.97 -9.79
N GLU A 23 12.85 20.14 -9.79
CA GLU A 23 12.72 21.01 -10.97
C GLU A 23 14.05 21.71 -11.31
N ASP A 24 15.06 21.56 -10.44
CA ASP A 24 16.40 22.09 -10.66
C ASP A 24 17.29 21.02 -11.30
N GLY A 25 17.59 21.19 -12.61
CA GLY A 25 18.50 20.36 -13.41
C GLY A 25 19.97 20.44 -13.01
N GLY A 26 20.28 20.34 -11.74
CA GLY A 26 21.64 20.20 -11.20
C GLY A 26 22.12 18.75 -11.32
N ASP A 27 23.42 18.57 -11.61
CA ASP A 27 24.17 17.30 -11.73
C ASP A 27 24.24 16.54 -10.37
N ARG A 28 23.06 16.23 -9.78
CA ARG A 28 22.95 15.44 -8.56
C ARG A 28 23.00 13.96 -8.90
N PRO A 29 23.88 13.18 -8.24
CA PRO A 29 23.92 11.74 -8.47
C PRO A 29 22.52 11.13 -8.15
N PRO A 30 22.09 10.12 -8.94
CA PRO A 30 20.84 9.42 -8.69
C PRO A 30 20.75 8.99 -7.20
N PRO A 31 19.57 9.05 -6.56
CA PRO A 31 19.40 8.74 -5.15
C PRO A 31 20.06 7.42 -4.70
N GLU A 32 20.07 6.41 -5.57
CA GLU A 32 20.70 5.11 -5.35
C GLU A 32 22.23 5.15 -5.20
N HIS A 33 22.89 6.19 -5.69
CA HIS A 33 24.33 6.38 -5.56
C HIS A 33 24.75 7.17 -4.31
N THR A 34 23.80 7.76 -3.61
CA THR A 34 24.06 8.48 -2.35
C THR A 34 24.22 7.50 -1.18
N VAL A 35 24.83 7.95 -0.08
CA VAL A 35 24.90 7.17 1.17
C VAL A 35 23.51 6.79 1.66
N LEU A 36 22.57 7.76 1.67
CA LEU A 36 21.19 7.54 2.09
C LEU A 36 20.46 6.56 1.17
N GLY A 37 20.61 6.68 -0.15
CA GLY A 37 19.98 5.77 -1.09
C GLY A 37 20.50 4.34 -0.95
N ARG A 38 21.80 4.16 -0.76
CA ARG A 38 22.41 2.84 -0.49
C ARG A 38 21.93 2.27 0.85
N SER A 39 21.84 3.09 1.90
CA SER A 39 21.28 2.68 3.19
C SER A 39 19.81 2.27 3.06
N ALA A 40 19.01 3.04 2.33
CA ALA A 40 17.63 2.69 2.02
C ALA A 40 17.51 1.36 1.26
N SER A 41 18.39 1.08 0.28
CA SER A 41 18.39 -0.20 -0.45
C SER A 41 18.71 -1.38 0.47
N ILE A 42 19.61 -1.21 1.45
CA ILE A 42 19.88 -2.23 2.47
C ILE A 42 18.63 -2.48 3.31
N MET A 43 17.95 -1.44 3.80
CA MET A 43 16.73 -1.59 4.58
C MET A 43 15.60 -2.25 3.76
N GLN A 44 15.45 -1.90 2.48
CA GLN A 44 14.47 -2.49 1.57
C GLN A 44 14.76 -3.97 1.26
N ALA A 45 15.99 -4.44 1.44
CA ALA A 45 16.32 -5.86 1.28
C ALA A 45 15.56 -6.77 2.26
N PHE A 46 15.09 -6.24 3.40
CA PHE A 46 14.27 -6.96 4.39
C PHE A 46 12.78 -6.99 4.03
N ASN A 47 12.44 -7.32 2.80
CA ASN A 47 11.07 -7.27 2.27
C ASN A 47 10.31 -8.62 2.25
N GLY A 48 10.94 -9.71 2.72
CA GLY A 48 10.43 -11.07 2.61
C GLY A 48 10.01 -11.72 3.94
N ALA A 49 9.74 -13.02 3.87
CA ALA A 49 9.48 -13.86 5.04
C ALA A 49 10.74 -14.10 5.89
N GLN A 50 11.91 -13.93 5.29
CA GLN A 50 13.20 -14.08 5.98
C GLN A 50 13.49 -12.82 6.77
N GLN A 51 13.44 -12.95 8.10
CA GLN A 51 13.62 -11.83 9.03
C GLN A 51 15.10 -11.53 9.31
N VAL A 52 15.98 -12.54 9.20
CA VAL A 52 17.42 -12.41 9.39
C VAL A 52 18.11 -12.63 8.06
N LEU A 53 18.95 -11.68 7.64
CA LEU A 53 19.73 -11.74 6.41
C LEU A 53 21.23 -11.74 6.74
N SER A 54 21.96 -12.66 6.14
CA SER A 54 23.43 -12.64 6.19
C SER A 54 23.99 -11.47 5.36
N LEU A 55 25.25 -11.11 5.56
CA LEU A 55 25.92 -10.12 4.71
C LEU A 55 25.96 -10.58 3.24
N ALA A 56 26.05 -11.88 2.99
CA ALA A 56 26.02 -12.45 1.65
C ALA A 56 24.63 -12.27 1.00
N ASP A 57 23.53 -12.46 1.77
CA ASP A 57 22.17 -12.22 1.28
C ASP A 57 21.96 -10.75 0.95
N LEU A 58 22.40 -9.87 1.82
CA LEU A 58 22.34 -8.42 1.61
C LEU A 58 23.12 -8.01 0.37
N ASN A 59 24.34 -8.53 0.18
CA ASN A 59 25.14 -8.27 -1.03
C ASN A 59 24.43 -8.75 -2.30
N LYS A 60 23.87 -9.96 -2.29
CA LYS A 60 23.11 -10.52 -3.44
C LYS A 60 21.88 -9.67 -3.78
N ARG A 61 21.16 -9.15 -2.76
CA ARG A 61 19.92 -8.37 -2.95
C ARG A 61 20.18 -6.93 -3.36
N THR A 62 21.21 -6.29 -2.77
CA THR A 62 21.52 -4.86 -3.01
C THR A 62 22.52 -4.63 -4.13
N ARG A 63 23.33 -5.65 -4.47
CA ARG A 63 24.46 -5.57 -5.42
C ARG A 63 25.51 -4.51 -5.05
N LEU A 64 25.54 -4.05 -3.81
CA LEU A 64 26.53 -3.09 -3.33
C LEU A 64 27.91 -3.76 -3.20
N PRO A 65 29.02 -3.03 -3.48
CA PRO A 65 30.37 -3.54 -3.21
C PRO A 65 30.52 -3.98 -1.74
N LYS A 66 31.18 -5.11 -1.48
CA LYS A 66 31.29 -5.72 -0.15
C LYS A 66 31.80 -4.76 0.91
N SER A 67 32.84 -3.97 0.60
CA SER A 67 33.40 -2.97 1.53
C SER A 67 32.39 -1.87 1.88
N THR A 68 31.66 -1.37 0.89
CA THR A 68 30.60 -0.37 1.10
C THR A 68 29.46 -0.95 1.93
N LEU A 69 29.01 -2.18 1.61
CA LEU A 69 27.94 -2.84 2.34
C LEU A 69 28.32 -3.04 3.81
N HIS A 70 29.51 -3.58 4.09
CA HIS A 70 29.98 -3.81 5.46
C HIS A 70 29.96 -2.52 6.28
N ARG A 71 30.55 -1.45 5.75
CA ARG A 71 30.60 -0.16 6.42
C ARG A 71 29.19 0.43 6.68
N LEU A 72 28.28 0.34 5.71
CA LEU A 72 26.93 0.86 5.88
C LEU A 72 26.10 0.02 6.86
N VAL A 73 26.24 -1.31 6.83
CA VAL A 73 25.56 -2.19 7.79
C VAL A 73 26.04 -1.91 9.21
N ASP A 74 27.35 -1.70 9.43
CA ASP A 74 27.88 -1.34 10.74
C ASP A 74 27.31 0.01 11.21
N GLN A 75 27.24 1.03 10.33
CA GLN A 75 26.64 2.31 10.65
C GLN A 75 25.14 2.19 10.98
N LEU A 76 24.39 1.36 10.22
CA LEU A 76 22.99 1.09 10.51
C LEU A 76 22.77 0.37 11.84
N CYS A 77 23.71 -0.50 12.24
CA CYS A 77 23.70 -1.10 13.57
C CYS A 77 24.00 -0.06 14.67
N GLN A 78 24.96 0.84 14.46
CA GLN A 78 25.28 1.90 15.41
C GLN A 78 24.11 2.84 15.70
N VAL A 79 23.29 3.16 14.69
CA VAL A 79 22.08 4.00 14.85
C VAL A 79 20.84 3.20 15.25
N GLY A 80 20.94 1.88 15.43
CA GLY A 80 19.85 1.00 15.85
C GLY A 80 18.80 0.71 14.77
N TRP A 81 19.10 0.98 13.50
CA TRP A 81 18.22 0.65 12.38
C TRP A 81 18.33 -0.82 11.99
N LEU A 82 19.51 -1.41 12.20
CA LEU A 82 19.74 -2.85 12.15
C LEU A 82 20.23 -3.35 13.50
N GLU A 83 20.03 -4.62 13.75
CA GLU A 83 20.58 -5.35 14.90
C GLU A 83 21.27 -6.61 14.39
N ARG A 84 22.36 -7.01 15.09
CA ARG A 84 23.02 -8.29 14.85
C ARG A 84 22.19 -9.41 15.48
N ASP A 85 21.96 -10.47 14.74
CA ASP A 85 21.27 -11.66 15.20
C ASP A 85 22.09 -12.89 14.79
N HIS A 86 21.79 -14.07 15.34
CA HIS A 86 22.50 -15.32 15.09
C HIS A 86 22.70 -15.56 13.58
N GLY A 87 23.93 -15.31 13.12
CA GLY A 87 24.31 -15.52 11.71
C GLY A 87 23.96 -14.41 10.72
N GLY A 88 23.47 -13.25 11.18
CA GLY A 88 23.14 -12.16 10.25
C GLY A 88 22.69 -10.86 10.92
N TYR A 89 21.78 -10.18 10.25
CA TYR A 89 21.23 -8.89 10.63
C TYR A 89 19.70 -8.92 10.51
N ARG A 90 19.02 -8.23 11.39
CA ARG A 90 17.58 -7.99 11.34
C ARG A 90 17.29 -6.50 11.44
N VAL A 91 16.06 -6.10 11.10
CA VAL A 91 15.57 -4.73 11.32
C VAL A 91 15.54 -4.46 12.82
N GLY A 92 16.18 -3.36 13.24
CA GLY A 92 16.30 -2.96 14.64
C GLY A 92 15.02 -2.36 15.20
N LEU A 93 14.90 -2.41 16.53
CA LEU A 93 13.74 -1.87 17.28
C LEU A 93 13.47 -0.39 16.97
N ARG A 94 14.51 0.39 16.72
CA ARG A 94 14.41 1.82 16.39
C ARG A 94 13.55 2.09 15.16
N MET A 95 13.57 1.17 14.16
CA MET A 95 12.74 1.29 12.97
C MET A 95 11.26 1.02 13.28
N PHE A 96 10.96 0.15 14.25
CA PHE A 96 9.60 -0.05 14.73
C PHE A 96 9.07 1.22 15.43
N GLU A 97 9.86 1.82 16.33
CA GLU A 97 9.51 3.08 17.01
C GLU A 97 9.16 4.17 16.00
N LEU A 98 10.04 4.41 15.00
CA LEU A 98 9.81 5.41 13.95
C LEU A 98 8.60 5.06 13.08
N GLY A 99 8.42 3.79 12.74
CA GLY A 99 7.27 3.31 11.95
C GLY A 99 5.94 3.49 12.67
N THR A 100 5.92 3.35 14.00
CA THR A 100 4.73 3.55 14.83
C THR A 100 4.23 4.99 14.74
N LEU A 101 5.14 5.98 14.78
CA LEU A 101 4.77 7.39 14.63
C LEU A 101 4.06 7.69 13.30
N ALA A 102 4.47 7.01 12.22
CA ALA A 102 3.83 7.18 10.91
C ALA A 102 2.41 6.59 10.88
N VAL A 103 2.14 5.55 11.68
CA VAL A 103 0.82 4.90 11.78
C VAL A 103 -0.09 5.65 12.74
N GLU A 104 0.40 6.06 13.90
CA GLU A 104 -0.37 6.81 14.92
C GLU A 104 -0.86 8.15 14.41
N GLY A 105 -0.10 8.82 13.52
CA GLY A 105 -0.53 10.05 12.84
C GLY A 105 -1.49 9.81 11.67
N ASN A 106 -1.80 8.56 11.33
CA ASN A 106 -2.61 8.23 10.17
C ASN A 106 -4.09 8.10 10.54
N ARG A 107 -4.83 9.20 10.40
CA ARG A 107 -6.28 9.27 10.67
C ARG A 107 -7.11 8.23 9.91
N LEU A 108 -6.67 7.85 8.71
CA LEU A 108 -7.35 6.80 7.94
C LEU A 108 -7.24 5.45 8.64
N HIS A 109 -6.08 5.12 9.20
CA HIS A 109 -5.89 3.89 9.95
C HIS A 109 -6.76 3.87 11.22
N GLU A 110 -6.76 4.97 11.97
CA GLU A 110 -7.60 5.12 13.19
C GLU A 110 -9.09 4.95 12.86
N ALA A 111 -9.59 5.67 11.85
CA ALA A 111 -10.97 5.57 11.39
C ALA A 111 -11.33 4.16 10.91
N ALA A 112 -10.40 3.46 10.24
CA ALA A 112 -10.69 2.19 9.59
C ALA A 112 -10.64 0.99 10.53
N PHE A 113 -9.81 1.01 11.57
CA PHE A 113 -9.49 -0.16 12.37
C PHE A 113 -10.72 -0.90 12.94
N PRO A 114 -11.69 -0.24 13.63
CA PRO A 114 -12.88 -0.93 14.15
C PRO A 114 -13.76 -1.52 13.03
N HIS A 115 -13.86 -0.83 11.91
CA HIS A 115 -14.63 -1.29 10.75
C HIS A 115 -13.99 -2.51 10.08
N LEU A 116 -12.65 -2.58 10.03
CA LEU A 116 -11.92 -3.74 9.52
C LEU A 116 -12.14 -4.98 10.40
N GLN A 117 -12.12 -4.82 11.71
CA GLN A 117 -12.41 -5.91 12.66
C GLN A 117 -13.82 -6.46 12.44
N ALA A 118 -14.82 -5.57 12.36
CA ALA A 118 -16.20 -5.96 12.09
C ALA A 118 -16.36 -6.65 10.74
N LEU A 119 -15.70 -6.15 9.68
CA LEU A 119 -15.74 -6.72 8.35
C LEU A 119 -15.12 -8.13 8.31
N ALA A 120 -13.95 -8.32 8.93
CA ALA A 120 -13.27 -9.61 9.01
C ALA A 120 -14.14 -10.63 9.79
N SER A 121 -14.69 -10.24 10.93
CA SER A 121 -15.57 -11.10 11.75
C SER A 121 -16.85 -11.49 11.01
N ARG A 122 -17.52 -10.56 10.34
CA ARG A 122 -18.75 -10.81 9.57
C ARG A 122 -18.55 -11.73 8.37
N THR A 123 -17.41 -11.61 7.70
CA THR A 123 -17.11 -12.38 6.48
C THR A 123 -16.41 -13.70 6.76
N GLY A 124 -15.80 -13.86 7.94
CA GLY A 124 -14.93 -14.99 8.26
C GLY A 124 -13.69 -15.08 7.38
N MET A 125 -13.29 -13.95 6.79
CA MET A 125 -12.17 -13.81 5.85
C MET A 125 -11.26 -12.65 6.25
N ALA A 126 -10.16 -12.47 5.53
CA ALA A 126 -9.23 -11.39 5.83
C ALA A 126 -9.74 -10.04 5.31
N ALA A 127 -9.82 -9.04 6.18
CA ALA A 127 -10.05 -7.65 5.80
C ALA A 127 -8.73 -6.88 5.77
N GLN A 128 -8.56 -6.00 4.76
CA GLN A 128 -7.32 -5.26 4.55
C GLN A 128 -7.61 -3.80 4.23
N LEU A 129 -6.76 -2.91 4.74
CA LEU A 129 -6.72 -1.49 4.42
C LEU A 129 -5.44 -1.18 3.68
N ALA A 130 -5.52 -0.41 2.62
CA ALA A 130 -4.34 0.02 1.88
C ALA A 130 -4.50 1.41 1.28
N ILE A 131 -3.37 2.01 0.95
CA ILE A 131 -3.24 3.21 0.13
C ILE A 131 -2.53 2.88 -1.18
N LEU A 132 -2.68 3.74 -2.15
CA LEU A 132 -1.96 3.67 -3.42
C LEU A 132 -0.73 4.58 -3.35
N ASP A 133 0.41 4.03 -3.71
CA ASP A 133 1.67 4.76 -3.86
C ASP A 133 2.24 4.47 -5.25
N HIS A 134 2.04 5.40 -6.19
CA HIS A 134 2.35 5.23 -7.61
C HIS A 134 1.62 4.01 -8.21
N ALA A 135 2.37 3.02 -8.69
CA ALA A 135 1.83 1.79 -9.27
C ALA A 135 1.70 0.64 -8.25
N GLU A 136 1.85 0.91 -6.96
CA GLU A 136 1.84 -0.10 -5.91
C GLU A 136 0.82 0.18 -4.81
N VAL A 137 0.27 -0.87 -4.27
CA VAL A 137 -0.57 -0.87 -3.07
C VAL A 137 0.33 -1.05 -1.85
N VAL A 138 0.18 -0.19 -0.83
CA VAL A 138 0.84 -0.30 0.47
C VAL A 138 -0.20 -0.68 1.51
N TYR A 139 -0.02 -1.83 2.16
CA TYR A 139 -0.96 -2.33 3.18
C TYR A 139 -0.73 -1.62 4.51
N LEU A 140 -1.70 -0.83 4.95
CA LEU A 140 -1.67 -0.15 6.25
C LEU A 140 -2.09 -1.09 7.37
N GLU A 141 -3.13 -1.93 7.12
CA GLU A 141 -3.63 -2.86 8.12
C GLU A 141 -4.16 -4.14 7.48
N ARG A 142 -4.16 -5.21 8.28
CA ARG A 142 -4.65 -6.53 7.89
C ARG A 142 -5.20 -7.27 9.10
N ILE A 143 -6.48 -7.55 9.09
CA ILE A 143 -7.17 -8.37 10.10
C ILE A 143 -7.48 -9.73 9.47
N VAL A 144 -6.99 -10.80 10.05
CA VAL A 144 -7.18 -12.17 9.56
C VAL A 144 -7.99 -12.97 10.57
N VAL A 145 -9.07 -13.56 10.10
CA VAL A 145 -9.92 -14.47 10.90
C VAL A 145 -9.83 -15.87 10.28
N GLY A 146 -9.60 -16.85 11.14
CA GLY A 146 -9.48 -18.26 10.72
C GLY A 146 -8.11 -18.61 10.10
N PRO A 147 -7.95 -19.81 9.54
CA PRO A 147 -6.67 -20.38 9.11
C PRO A 147 -6.25 -19.93 7.70
N ILE A 148 -6.49 -18.67 7.34
CA ILE A 148 -6.14 -18.13 6.02
C ILE A 148 -4.70 -17.61 6.06
N ARG A 149 -3.83 -18.18 5.21
CA ARG A 149 -2.48 -17.65 4.98
C ARG A 149 -2.51 -16.68 3.82
N LEU A 150 -2.16 -15.42 4.08
CA LEU A 150 -2.07 -14.40 3.05
C LEU A 150 -0.60 -14.08 2.75
N PRO A 151 -0.25 -13.94 1.47
CA PRO A 151 1.09 -13.53 1.04
C PRO A 151 1.31 -12.01 1.17
N THR A 152 0.45 -11.33 1.91
CA THR A 152 0.53 -9.90 2.23
C THR A 152 0.90 -9.69 3.69
N ARG A 153 1.53 -8.58 4.00
CA ARG A 153 1.86 -8.16 5.37
C ARG A 153 1.60 -6.66 5.54
N ARG A 154 1.40 -6.22 6.76
CA ARG A 154 1.38 -4.80 7.11
C ARG A 154 2.71 -4.15 6.71
N GLY A 155 2.67 -2.98 6.09
CA GLY A 155 3.82 -2.31 5.47
C GLY A 155 4.34 -2.99 4.19
N GLY A 156 3.72 -4.09 3.73
CA GLY A 156 4.07 -4.75 2.48
C GLY A 156 3.52 -4.01 1.26
N ARG A 157 4.12 -4.28 0.10
CA ARG A 157 3.73 -3.71 -1.20
C ARG A 157 3.32 -4.79 -2.17
N LYS A 158 2.37 -4.47 -3.04
CA LYS A 158 1.94 -5.30 -4.18
C LYS A 158 1.62 -4.42 -5.38
N PRO A 159 1.82 -4.92 -6.61
CA PRO A 159 1.45 -4.17 -7.81
C PRO A 159 -0.05 -3.85 -7.83
N ALA A 160 -0.40 -2.64 -8.22
CA ALA A 160 -1.80 -2.20 -8.24
C ALA A 160 -2.62 -2.85 -9.35
N TYR A 161 -2.01 -3.13 -10.53
CA TYR A 161 -2.70 -3.65 -11.71
C TYR A 161 -3.41 -5.00 -11.50
N CYS A 162 -2.87 -5.86 -10.62
CA CYS A 162 -3.39 -7.22 -10.38
C CYS A 162 -4.02 -7.40 -8.99
N THR A 163 -4.27 -6.32 -8.25
CA THR A 163 -4.93 -6.37 -6.93
C THR A 163 -6.25 -5.63 -6.95
N ALA A 164 -7.27 -6.15 -6.27
CA ALA A 164 -8.56 -5.45 -6.15
C ALA A 164 -8.40 -4.07 -5.50
N LEU A 165 -7.57 -3.95 -4.44
CA LEU A 165 -7.27 -2.68 -3.77
C LEU A 165 -6.67 -1.65 -4.73
N GLY A 166 -5.68 -2.06 -5.54
CA GLY A 166 -5.04 -1.17 -6.50
C GLY A 166 -6.01 -0.70 -7.59
N LYS A 167 -6.77 -1.62 -8.17
CA LYS A 167 -7.79 -1.29 -9.18
C LYS A 167 -8.88 -0.39 -8.60
N ALA A 168 -9.34 -0.63 -7.36
CA ALA A 168 -10.34 0.19 -6.69
C ALA A 168 -9.88 1.64 -6.51
N MET A 169 -8.63 1.88 -6.20
CA MET A 169 -8.08 3.23 -6.03
C MET A 169 -7.75 3.89 -7.37
N ALA A 170 -7.03 3.18 -8.24
CA ALA A 170 -6.60 3.72 -9.52
C ALA A 170 -7.77 4.16 -10.40
N ALA A 171 -8.91 3.46 -10.35
CA ALA A 171 -10.08 3.77 -11.18
C ALA A 171 -10.60 5.19 -11.06
N TYR A 172 -10.28 5.92 -9.99
CA TYR A 172 -10.81 7.27 -9.70
C TYR A 172 -9.75 8.37 -9.72
N ASP A 173 -8.55 8.08 -10.18
CA ASP A 173 -7.43 9.02 -10.25
C ASP A 173 -6.70 8.87 -11.57
N ALA A 174 -6.72 9.93 -12.40
CA ALA A 174 -6.11 9.89 -13.73
C ALA A 174 -4.59 9.70 -13.67
N ASP A 175 -3.92 10.34 -12.71
CA ASP A 175 -2.47 10.22 -12.52
C ASP A 175 -2.13 8.78 -12.06
N ALA A 176 -2.96 8.23 -11.17
CA ALA A 176 -2.81 6.85 -10.72
C ALA A 176 -3.04 5.84 -11.85
N ILE A 177 -4.05 6.03 -12.68
CA ILE A 177 -4.28 5.19 -13.87
C ILE A 177 -3.03 5.20 -14.76
N HIS A 178 -2.53 6.40 -15.07
CA HIS A 178 -1.35 6.54 -15.91
C HIS A 178 -0.13 5.84 -15.29
N ALA A 179 0.13 6.05 -14.00
CA ALA A 179 1.23 5.40 -13.29
C ALA A 179 1.13 3.86 -13.33
N VAL A 180 -0.09 3.31 -13.11
CA VAL A 180 -0.31 1.85 -13.08
C VAL A 180 -0.18 1.23 -14.47
N ILE A 181 -0.73 1.88 -15.51
CA ILE A 181 -0.68 1.37 -16.89
C ILE A 181 0.74 1.48 -17.48
N SER A 182 1.50 2.51 -17.11
CA SER A 182 2.87 2.71 -17.58
C SER A 182 3.91 1.84 -16.86
N ALA A 183 3.53 1.23 -15.73
CA ALA A 183 4.41 0.32 -15.01
C ALA A 183 4.43 -1.07 -15.66
N PRO A 184 5.51 -1.85 -15.49
CA PRO A 184 5.54 -3.24 -15.95
C PRO A 184 4.42 -4.08 -15.31
N MET A 185 3.67 -4.82 -16.14
CA MET A 185 2.58 -5.69 -15.71
C MET A 185 2.90 -7.18 -15.99
N PRO A 186 3.91 -7.78 -15.32
CA PRO A 186 4.27 -9.16 -15.56
C PRO A 186 3.13 -10.11 -15.13
N ARG A 187 2.95 -11.17 -15.90
CA ARG A 187 1.97 -12.22 -15.60
C ARG A 187 2.31 -12.92 -14.27
N LYS A 188 1.39 -12.90 -13.32
CA LYS A 188 1.50 -13.60 -12.01
C LYS A 188 0.76 -14.93 -12.04
N THR A 189 -0.39 -14.96 -12.70
CA THR A 189 -1.24 -16.14 -12.90
C THR A 189 -1.77 -16.16 -14.33
N THR A 190 -2.48 -17.21 -14.68
CA THR A 190 -3.18 -17.29 -15.99
C THR A 190 -4.26 -16.22 -16.15
N LYS A 191 -4.77 -15.67 -15.03
CA LYS A 191 -5.85 -14.68 -14.97
C LYS A 191 -5.36 -13.23 -14.88
N THR A 192 -4.06 -13.00 -14.74
CA THR A 192 -3.50 -11.66 -14.63
C THR A 192 -3.76 -10.84 -15.90
N ILE A 193 -4.32 -9.66 -15.73
CA ILE A 193 -4.45 -8.66 -16.81
C ILE A 193 -3.05 -8.07 -17.04
N THR A 194 -2.51 -8.28 -18.25
CA THR A 194 -1.16 -7.82 -18.64
C THR A 194 -1.18 -6.74 -19.70
N GLU A 195 -2.34 -6.51 -20.32
CA GLU A 195 -2.48 -5.56 -21.42
C GLU A 195 -3.07 -4.23 -20.93
N PRO A 196 -2.45 -3.07 -21.24
CA PRO A 196 -2.92 -1.75 -20.82
C PRO A 196 -4.38 -1.46 -21.20
N VAL A 197 -4.81 -1.83 -22.40
CA VAL A 197 -6.18 -1.60 -22.88
C VAL A 197 -7.19 -2.44 -22.09
N ALA A 198 -6.84 -3.69 -21.76
CA ALA A 198 -7.68 -4.56 -20.96
C ALA A 198 -7.80 -4.04 -19.52
N LEU A 199 -6.70 -3.57 -18.94
CA LEU A 199 -6.72 -2.95 -17.61
C LEU A 199 -7.55 -1.66 -17.59
N TRP A 200 -7.41 -0.80 -18.60
CA TRP A 200 -8.24 0.40 -18.73
C TRP A 200 -9.74 0.06 -18.75
N SER A 201 -10.13 -0.96 -19.53
CA SER A 201 -11.52 -1.42 -19.60
C SER A 201 -12.02 -1.97 -18.26
N GLU A 202 -11.15 -2.66 -17.50
CA GLU A 202 -11.46 -3.12 -16.15
C GLU A 202 -11.65 -1.94 -15.19
N LEU A 203 -10.75 -0.94 -15.22
CA LEU A 203 -10.85 0.25 -14.37
C LEU A 203 -12.10 1.08 -14.66
N LYS A 204 -12.55 1.13 -15.93
CA LYS A 204 -13.83 1.74 -16.28
C LYS A 204 -15.01 1.01 -15.60
N ARG A 205 -15.04 -0.32 -15.66
CA ARG A 205 -16.06 -1.13 -14.95
C ARG A 205 -16.02 -0.93 -13.44
N VAL A 206 -14.82 -0.82 -12.86
CA VAL A 206 -14.67 -0.50 -11.42
C VAL A 206 -15.29 0.85 -11.08
N ARG A 207 -15.10 1.86 -11.93
CA ARG A 207 -15.70 3.20 -11.74
C ARG A 207 -17.24 3.16 -11.80
N GLU A 208 -17.79 2.40 -12.72
CA GLU A 208 -19.23 2.23 -12.91
C GLU A 208 -19.87 1.46 -11.74
N ASN A 209 -19.19 0.40 -11.25
CA ASN A 209 -19.72 -0.49 -10.22
C ASN A 209 -19.33 -0.09 -8.79
N GLY A 210 -18.39 0.81 -8.59
CA GLY A 210 -17.91 1.23 -7.26
C GLY A 210 -17.10 0.17 -6.50
N VAL A 211 -16.76 -0.95 -7.13
CA VAL A 211 -15.96 -2.04 -6.54
C VAL A 211 -15.03 -2.65 -7.58
N ALA A 212 -13.91 -3.17 -7.11
CA ALA A 212 -12.95 -3.91 -7.90
C ALA A 212 -12.84 -5.36 -7.40
N PHE A 213 -12.50 -6.23 -8.32
CA PHE A 213 -12.31 -7.65 -8.07
C PHE A 213 -10.89 -8.06 -8.46
N ASP A 214 -10.28 -8.93 -7.66
CA ASP A 214 -9.16 -9.78 -8.05
C ASP A 214 -9.70 -11.22 -8.05
N ARG A 215 -9.79 -11.81 -9.22
CA ARG A 215 -10.36 -13.18 -9.42
C ARG A 215 -9.26 -14.22 -9.54
N GLY A 216 -8.19 -14.07 -8.76
CA GLY A 216 -7.00 -14.92 -8.83
C GLY A 216 -5.95 -14.34 -9.78
N GLU A 217 -5.90 -13.03 -9.92
CA GLU A 217 -4.94 -12.33 -10.78
C GLU A 217 -3.56 -12.20 -10.12
N ALA A 218 -3.53 -11.92 -8.81
CA ALA A 218 -2.29 -11.85 -8.04
C ALA A 218 -1.81 -13.22 -7.54
N TYR A 219 -2.77 -14.10 -7.15
CA TYR A 219 -2.54 -15.47 -6.66
C TYR A 219 -3.73 -16.34 -7.04
N GLU A 220 -3.51 -17.48 -7.69
CA GLU A 220 -4.57 -18.31 -8.30
C GLU A 220 -5.66 -18.77 -7.32
N GLU A 221 -5.27 -19.10 -6.08
CA GLU A 221 -6.17 -19.64 -5.07
C GLU A 221 -6.89 -18.56 -4.23
N LEU A 222 -6.46 -17.31 -4.36
CA LEU A 222 -6.99 -16.20 -3.59
C LEU A 222 -7.79 -15.26 -4.49
N VAL A 223 -8.95 -14.86 -3.99
CA VAL A 223 -9.78 -13.84 -4.64
C VAL A 223 -10.07 -12.71 -3.67
N CYS A 224 -10.29 -11.52 -4.21
CA CYS A 224 -10.47 -10.32 -3.41
C CYS A 224 -11.57 -9.42 -3.98
N VAL A 225 -12.32 -8.79 -3.10
CA VAL A 225 -13.25 -7.69 -3.41
C VAL A 225 -12.77 -6.46 -2.68
N ALA A 226 -12.68 -5.32 -3.36
CA ALA A 226 -12.26 -4.06 -2.76
C ALA A 226 -13.18 -2.90 -3.16
N ALA A 227 -13.36 -1.95 -2.25
CA ALA A 227 -14.02 -0.67 -2.53
C ALA A 227 -13.11 0.49 -2.13
N PRO A 228 -13.13 1.60 -2.90
CA PRO A 228 -12.37 2.79 -2.58
C PRO A 228 -13.01 3.53 -1.40
N ILE A 229 -12.18 4.05 -0.50
CA ILE A 229 -12.59 4.93 0.59
C ILE A 229 -12.51 6.36 0.06
N ARG A 230 -13.66 6.94 -0.32
CA ARG A 230 -13.74 8.26 -0.96
C ARG A 230 -15.08 8.96 -0.76
N GLY A 231 -15.07 10.28 -0.86
CA GLY A 231 -16.25 11.11 -1.15
C GLY A 231 -16.37 11.36 -2.66
N THR A 232 -16.54 12.63 -3.04
CA THR A 232 -16.60 13.03 -4.45
C THR A 232 -15.24 13.12 -5.14
N GLY A 233 -14.14 13.18 -4.37
CA GLY A 233 -12.76 13.30 -4.88
C GLY A 233 -12.03 11.98 -5.08
N HIS A 234 -10.70 12.06 -5.13
CA HIS A 234 -9.81 10.91 -5.20
C HIS A 234 -9.93 10.02 -3.96
N PRO A 235 -9.74 8.71 -4.09
CA PRO A 235 -9.69 7.82 -2.94
C PRO A 235 -8.53 8.16 -2.00
N ILE A 236 -8.82 8.17 -0.69
CA ILE A 236 -7.79 8.30 0.34
C ILE A 236 -7.18 6.93 0.73
N GLY A 237 -7.78 5.86 0.25
CA GLY A 237 -7.38 4.48 0.43
C GLY A 237 -8.45 3.54 -0.11
N ALA A 238 -8.30 2.24 0.16
CA ALA A 238 -9.29 1.24 -0.14
C ALA A 238 -9.35 0.18 0.96
N VAL A 239 -10.53 -0.43 1.10
CA VAL A 239 -10.76 -1.58 1.98
C VAL A 239 -11.11 -2.80 1.14
N SER A 240 -10.67 -3.98 1.56
CA SER A 240 -10.95 -5.23 0.86
C SER A 240 -11.25 -6.39 1.79
N VAL A 241 -11.88 -7.42 1.22
CA VAL A 241 -11.98 -8.77 1.78
C VAL A 241 -11.29 -9.73 0.83
N THR A 242 -10.40 -10.57 1.40
CA THR A 242 -9.62 -11.57 0.66
C THR A 242 -9.83 -12.95 1.29
N GLY A 243 -10.00 -13.95 0.46
CA GLY A 243 -10.12 -15.34 0.88
C GLY A 243 -10.05 -16.33 -0.27
N PRO A 244 -10.16 -17.65 0.02
CA PRO A 244 -10.22 -18.68 -1.00
C PRO A 244 -11.45 -18.52 -1.91
N ALA A 245 -11.30 -18.78 -3.21
CA ALA A 245 -12.37 -18.61 -4.19
C ALA A 245 -13.66 -19.37 -3.82
N GLY A 246 -13.53 -20.61 -3.35
CA GLY A 246 -14.67 -21.45 -2.97
C GLY A 246 -15.44 -20.97 -1.72
N ARG A 247 -14.89 -20.03 -0.95
CA ARG A 247 -15.55 -19.45 0.22
C ARG A 247 -16.13 -18.05 -0.06
N MET A 248 -15.83 -17.46 -1.22
CA MET A 248 -16.22 -16.09 -1.55
C MET A 248 -17.71 -16.00 -1.92
N ARG A 249 -18.53 -15.50 -1.03
CA ARG A 249 -19.93 -15.17 -1.26
C ARG A 249 -20.04 -13.78 -1.91
N TRP A 250 -19.78 -13.71 -3.20
CA TRP A 250 -19.55 -12.47 -3.95
C TRP A 250 -20.54 -11.34 -3.66
N GLY A 251 -21.87 -11.58 -3.74
CA GLY A 251 -22.86 -10.54 -3.49
C GLY A 251 -22.81 -9.99 -2.06
N VAL A 252 -22.79 -10.89 -1.08
CA VAL A 252 -22.74 -10.51 0.36
C VAL A 252 -21.45 -9.77 0.70
N VAL A 253 -20.31 -10.26 0.20
CA VAL A 253 -19.02 -9.65 0.48
C VAL A 253 -18.88 -8.29 -0.23
N THR A 254 -19.39 -8.18 -1.47
CA THR A 254 -19.37 -6.91 -2.21
C THR A 254 -20.13 -5.82 -1.45
N GLU A 255 -21.32 -6.11 -0.95
CA GLU A 255 -22.12 -5.15 -0.20
C GLU A 255 -21.46 -4.81 1.15
N ALA A 256 -20.89 -5.81 1.84
CA ALA A 256 -20.17 -5.59 3.08
C ALA A 256 -18.94 -4.69 2.89
N VAL A 257 -18.19 -4.84 1.80
CA VAL A 257 -17.01 -4.02 1.49
C VAL A 257 -17.42 -2.59 1.14
N ARG A 258 -18.49 -2.40 0.33
CA ARG A 258 -19.03 -1.06 0.02
C ARG A 258 -19.48 -0.31 1.25
N SER A 259 -20.32 -0.94 2.07
CA SER A 259 -20.83 -0.31 3.29
C SER A 259 -19.71 0.02 4.27
N THR A 260 -18.71 -0.84 4.36
CA THR A 260 -17.52 -0.60 5.20
C THR A 260 -16.69 0.57 4.67
N ALA A 261 -16.46 0.68 3.36
CA ALA A 261 -15.74 1.81 2.77
C ALA A 261 -16.45 3.16 3.06
N ALA A 262 -17.78 3.20 2.93
CA ALA A 262 -18.58 4.37 3.26
C ALA A 262 -18.51 4.72 4.77
N ALA A 263 -18.59 3.72 5.64
CA ALA A 263 -18.47 3.92 7.09
C ALA A 263 -17.10 4.48 7.49
N ILE A 264 -16.02 3.94 6.91
CA ILE A 264 -14.65 4.45 7.13
C ILE A 264 -14.51 5.89 6.64
N TRP A 265 -15.08 6.22 5.48
CA TRP A 265 -15.07 7.59 4.97
C TRP A 265 -15.73 8.56 5.95
N ASN A 266 -16.92 8.23 6.45
CA ASN A 266 -17.66 9.06 7.40
C ASN A 266 -16.91 9.20 8.74
N ALA A 267 -16.35 8.12 9.27
CA ALA A 267 -15.53 8.14 10.48
C ALA A 267 -14.28 9.04 10.30
N ASN A 268 -13.62 8.96 9.15
CA ASN A 268 -12.46 9.80 8.85
C ASN A 268 -12.83 11.29 8.73
N LEU A 269 -14.03 11.64 8.24
CA LEU A 269 -14.53 13.01 8.24
C LEU A 269 -14.77 13.52 9.67
N SER A 270 -15.35 12.69 10.53
CA SER A 270 -15.61 13.06 11.93
C SER A 270 -14.31 13.35 12.70
N LEU A 271 -13.24 12.60 12.44
CA LEU A 271 -11.92 12.84 13.02
C LEU A 271 -11.27 14.14 12.49
N ARG A 272 -11.67 14.63 11.31
CA ARG A 272 -11.18 15.92 10.79
C ARG A 272 -11.80 17.12 11.50
N GLY A 273 -13.04 17.00 12.00
CA GLY A 273 -13.74 18.05 12.72
C GLY A 273 -13.43 18.11 14.22
N ALA A 274 -12.79 17.09 14.79
CA ALA A 274 -12.42 17.08 16.20
C ALA A 274 -11.17 17.94 16.43
N PRO A 275 -11.16 18.86 17.42
CA PRO A 275 -9.95 19.60 17.79
C PRO A 275 -8.88 18.57 18.25
N THR A 276 -7.67 18.73 17.73
CA THR A 276 -6.51 17.93 18.16
C THR A 276 -6.36 18.05 19.68
N ARG A 277 -6.65 16.98 20.41
CA ARG A 277 -6.25 16.90 21.82
C ARG A 277 -4.73 17.01 21.86
N ARG A 278 -4.23 18.18 22.22
CA ARG A 278 -2.83 18.35 22.60
C ARG A 278 -2.66 17.65 23.94
N CYS A 279 -1.87 16.59 23.99
CA CYS A 279 -1.28 16.09 25.25
C CYS A 279 -0.21 17.06 25.71
#